data_aa94cc54ea24bbeaacee888072251081
#
_entry.id   aa94cc54ea24bbeaacee888072251081
#
_cell.length_a   1.000
_cell.length_b   1.000
_cell.length_c   1.000
_cell.angle_alpha   90.00
_cell.angle_beta   90.00
_cell.angle_gamma   90.00
#
_symmetry.space_group_name_H-M   'P 1'
#
loop_
_entity.id
_entity.type
_entity.pdbx_description
1 polymer ?
#
loop_
_entity_poly.entity_id
_entity_poly.type
_entity_poly.pdbx_seq_one_letter_code
_entity_poly.pdbx_strand_id
1 'polypeptide(L)'
;MISSSTKSIAIILARLNSSRLPRKQLRLINGKPMIDHIIERLSEVKGIDQLILATGPKEENEDLARQVHSYGIKTFFDDDVNDVTGRIARAGECFKAGFIVTVSGDCPLIDPEFIQRGIALLKDSEADFVYVDHLKYKCLHEGIEFHTKENWETLDELSSTWYHKEHPGSVLKEGNHSFRGAEITPRVEFQRHDFRMSVDTRSDLFFMNQIYQELSSDDKIVDLHDVLNLIDKKPWLKKINDHVHQKEVEEKSKTFLFITQASPEIGMGHLSRCIALATEIQESYGAKTIFYLNSDEIALTILKQQGFIVSLESQLGPKTDILAIVQMNKISRIIVDIKPDILYSRFDFLPRMYSPIVLIDILPEGEFSGIPSVIPAVNLDRQARPKNVY
;
A
#
# COMPACT_ATOMS: atom_id res chain seq x y z
N MET A 1 27.35 -2.53 29.87
CA MET A 1 26.86 -3.91 29.93
C MET A 1 25.34 -3.84 30.08
N ILE A 2 24.60 -4.12 29.02
CA ILE A 2 23.14 -4.21 29.04
C ILE A 2 22.81 -5.49 29.81
N SER A 3 21.95 -5.38 30.83
CA SER A 3 21.54 -6.52 31.68
C SER A 3 20.94 -7.65 30.81
N SER A 4 21.21 -8.92 31.17
CA SER A 4 20.63 -10.12 30.51
C SER A 4 19.10 -10.22 30.60
N SER A 5 18.42 -9.21 31.14
CA SER A 5 16.97 -9.10 31.26
C SER A 5 16.34 -8.07 30.30
N THR A 6 17.11 -7.51 29.39
CA THR A 6 16.60 -6.47 28.47
C THR A 6 15.72 -7.08 27.42
N LYS A 7 14.44 -6.66 27.39
CA LYS A 7 13.39 -7.22 26.55
C LYS A 7 13.53 -6.88 25.09
N SER A 8 13.36 -7.86 24.22
CA SER A 8 13.30 -7.68 22.76
C SER A 8 11.86 -7.79 22.28
N ILE A 9 11.40 -6.80 21.53
CA ILE A 9 10.07 -6.84 20.95
C ILE A 9 10.14 -6.78 19.42
N ALA A 10 9.18 -7.41 18.75
CA ALA A 10 8.92 -7.15 17.34
C ALA A 10 7.65 -6.28 17.23
N ILE A 11 7.77 -5.16 16.52
CA ILE A 11 6.67 -4.23 16.26
C ILE A 11 6.23 -4.42 14.81
N ILE A 12 5.00 -4.91 14.64
CA ILE A 12 4.35 -4.97 13.33
C ILE A 12 3.77 -3.58 13.04
N LEU A 13 4.27 -2.92 12.01
CA LEU A 13 3.79 -1.62 11.56
C LEU A 13 2.68 -1.82 10.52
N ALA A 14 1.43 -1.58 10.89
CA ALA A 14 0.29 -1.83 10.03
C ALA A 14 -0.84 -0.83 10.30
N ARG A 15 -1.56 -0.43 9.24
CA ARG A 15 -2.78 0.39 9.32
C ARG A 15 -3.77 0.01 8.22
N LEU A 16 -5.07 0.12 8.47
CA LEU A 16 -6.10 -0.25 7.50
C LEU A 16 -6.30 0.78 6.39
N ASN A 17 -5.85 2.02 6.58
CA ASN A 17 -6.03 3.12 5.63
C ASN A 17 -4.93 3.12 4.55
N SER A 18 -4.91 2.11 3.70
CA SER A 18 -4.05 2.04 2.51
C SER A 18 -4.77 2.60 1.29
N SER A 19 -4.13 3.50 0.54
CA SER A 19 -4.74 4.17 -0.62
C SER A 19 -4.84 3.28 -1.87
N ARG A 20 -3.91 2.33 -2.07
CA ARG A 20 -3.87 1.44 -3.25
C ARG A 20 -4.62 0.13 -3.03
N LEU A 21 -4.56 -0.41 -1.83
CA LEU A 21 -5.26 -1.64 -1.43
C LEU A 21 -5.81 -1.46 0.00
N PRO A 22 -6.97 -0.83 0.17
CA PRO A 22 -7.56 -0.59 1.49
C PRO A 22 -7.77 -1.88 2.27
N ARG A 23 -7.49 -1.80 3.58
CA ARG A 23 -7.58 -2.93 4.51
C ARG A 23 -6.69 -4.11 4.10
N LYS A 24 -5.55 -3.86 3.42
CA LYS A 24 -4.68 -4.89 2.85
C LYS A 24 -4.26 -5.95 3.86
N GLN A 25 -4.05 -5.58 5.12
CA GLN A 25 -3.66 -6.50 6.19
C GLN A 25 -4.71 -7.57 6.50
N LEU A 26 -5.98 -7.27 6.24
CA LEU A 26 -7.11 -8.18 6.42
C LEU A 26 -7.55 -8.86 5.12
N ARG A 27 -6.90 -8.56 3.98
CA ARG A 27 -7.15 -9.30 2.73
C ARG A 27 -6.61 -10.71 2.85
N LEU A 28 -7.37 -11.64 2.24
CA LEU A 28 -7.04 -13.05 2.33
C LEU A 28 -5.94 -13.44 1.33
N ILE A 29 -4.93 -14.13 1.84
CA ILE A 29 -3.94 -14.87 1.08
C ILE A 29 -4.19 -16.33 1.39
N ASN A 30 -4.57 -17.12 0.38
CA ASN A 30 -4.93 -18.53 0.53
C ASN A 30 -5.92 -18.79 1.70
N GLY A 31 -6.99 -17.98 1.78
CA GLY A 31 -8.05 -18.12 2.79
C GLY A 31 -7.74 -17.55 4.18
N LYS A 32 -6.54 -17.04 4.45
CA LYS A 32 -6.10 -16.48 5.73
C LYS A 32 -5.75 -15.00 5.58
N PRO A 33 -6.11 -14.10 6.53
CA PRO A 33 -5.70 -12.71 6.52
C PRO A 33 -4.18 -12.54 6.36
N MET A 34 -3.75 -11.57 5.56
CA MET A 34 -2.31 -11.33 5.31
C MET A 34 -1.53 -11.12 6.61
N ILE A 35 -2.10 -10.42 7.58
CA ILE A 35 -1.45 -10.16 8.87
C ILE A 35 -1.15 -11.45 9.65
N ASP A 36 -1.99 -12.48 9.51
CA ASP A 36 -1.83 -13.74 10.19
C ASP A 36 -0.58 -14.50 9.71
N HIS A 37 -0.30 -14.45 8.41
CA HIS A 37 0.94 -15.01 7.84
C HIS A 37 2.19 -14.34 8.44
N ILE A 38 2.14 -13.02 8.65
CA ILE A 38 3.25 -12.27 9.27
C ILE A 38 3.41 -12.70 10.74
N ILE A 39 2.31 -12.80 11.47
CA ILE A 39 2.30 -13.21 12.88
C ILE A 39 2.86 -14.61 13.05
N GLU A 40 2.41 -15.58 12.25
CA GLU A 40 2.88 -16.95 12.30
C GLU A 40 4.40 -17.01 12.06
N ARG A 41 4.91 -16.29 11.07
CA ARG A 41 6.34 -16.23 10.78
C ARG A 41 7.14 -15.58 11.90
N LEU A 42 6.64 -14.49 12.49
CA LEU A 42 7.28 -13.86 13.64
C LEU A 42 7.27 -14.74 14.89
N SER A 43 6.27 -15.61 15.03
CA SER A 43 6.17 -16.54 16.15
C SER A 43 7.25 -17.64 16.12
N GLU A 44 7.84 -17.91 14.96
CA GLU A 44 8.98 -18.84 14.80
C GLU A 44 10.34 -18.19 15.16
N VAL A 45 10.39 -16.86 15.34
CA VAL A 45 11.65 -16.15 15.58
C VAL A 45 12.08 -16.31 17.04
N LYS A 46 13.24 -16.94 17.25
CA LYS A 46 13.85 -17.02 18.58
C LYS A 46 14.51 -15.68 18.96
N GLY A 47 14.42 -15.34 20.24
CA GLY A 47 15.06 -14.12 20.76
C GLY A 47 14.17 -12.88 20.75
N ILE A 48 12.91 -13.00 20.35
CA ILE A 48 11.85 -12.00 20.52
C ILE A 48 10.96 -12.44 21.70
N ASP A 49 10.81 -11.54 22.68
CA ASP A 49 10.04 -11.82 23.91
C ASP A 49 8.57 -11.47 23.74
N GLN A 50 8.23 -10.54 22.84
CA GLN A 50 6.86 -10.11 22.61
C GLN A 50 6.64 -9.55 21.22
N LEU A 51 5.48 -9.88 20.63
CA LEU A 51 4.97 -9.26 19.40
C LEU A 51 4.00 -8.14 19.79
N ILE A 52 4.06 -7.02 19.06
CA ILE A 52 3.22 -5.83 19.24
C ILE A 52 2.72 -5.38 17.87
N LEU A 53 1.45 -5.01 17.79
CA LEU A 53 0.94 -4.22 16.66
C LEU A 53 1.08 -2.74 17.02
N ALA A 54 1.77 -1.93 16.21
CA ALA A 54 1.71 -0.48 16.29
C ALA A 54 0.94 0.06 15.09
N THR A 55 -0.14 0.80 15.36
CA THR A 55 -1.10 1.24 14.35
C THR A 55 -1.55 2.68 14.56
N GLY A 56 -2.35 3.22 13.64
CA GLY A 56 -2.98 4.53 13.74
C GLY A 56 -4.14 4.57 14.76
N PRO A 57 -5.03 5.58 14.63
CA PRO A 57 -6.15 5.77 15.56
C PRO A 57 -7.00 4.52 15.75
N LYS A 58 -7.48 4.32 16.98
CA LYS A 58 -8.22 3.11 17.36
C LYS A 58 -9.48 2.92 16.51
N GLU A 59 -10.24 3.99 16.28
CA GLU A 59 -11.50 3.94 15.55
C GLU A 59 -11.34 3.41 14.12
N GLU A 60 -10.20 3.71 13.48
CA GLU A 60 -9.90 3.27 12.11
C GLU A 60 -9.31 1.86 12.05
N ASN A 61 -8.73 1.37 13.14
CA ASN A 61 -7.92 0.15 13.16
C ASN A 61 -8.42 -0.93 14.13
N GLU A 62 -9.64 -0.78 14.67
CA GLU A 62 -10.20 -1.72 15.65
C GLU A 62 -10.31 -3.15 15.12
N ASP A 63 -10.70 -3.32 13.85
CA ASP A 63 -10.80 -4.65 13.23
C ASP A 63 -9.43 -5.32 13.14
N LEU A 64 -8.38 -4.56 12.80
CA LEU A 64 -7.00 -5.07 12.76
C LEU A 64 -6.53 -5.45 14.16
N ALA A 65 -6.80 -4.60 15.15
CA ALA A 65 -6.47 -4.87 16.55
C ALA A 65 -7.19 -6.12 17.06
N ARG A 66 -8.47 -6.30 16.71
CA ARG A 66 -9.24 -7.50 17.07
C ARG A 66 -8.63 -8.77 16.46
N GLN A 67 -8.20 -8.69 15.18
CA GLN A 67 -7.54 -9.82 14.52
C GLN A 67 -6.25 -10.21 15.23
N VAL A 68 -5.36 -9.28 15.55
CA VAL A 68 -4.09 -9.62 16.20
C VAL A 68 -4.28 -10.02 17.67
N HIS A 69 -5.30 -9.52 18.34
CA HIS A 69 -5.65 -9.94 19.71
C HIS A 69 -6.04 -11.42 19.79
N SER A 70 -6.56 -12.03 18.73
CA SER A 70 -6.85 -13.46 18.69
C SER A 70 -5.59 -14.33 18.82
N TYR A 71 -4.41 -13.76 18.52
CA TYR A 71 -3.09 -14.37 18.73
C TYR A 71 -2.43 -13.93 20.07
N GLY A 72 -3.15 -13.23 20.95
CA GLY A 72 -2.60 -12.70 22.21
C GLY A 72 -1.68 -11.49 22.05
N ILE A 73 -1.61 -10.90 20.85
CA ILE A 73 -0.74 -9.76 20.55
C ILE A 73 -1.40 -8.48 21.04
N LYS A 74 -0.62 -7.63 21.73
CA LYS A 74 -1.07 -6.31 22.20
C LYS A 74 -0.97 -5.28 21.09
N THR A 75 -1.85 -4.27 21.14
CA THR A 75 -1.87 -3.17 20.20
C THR A 75 -1.47 -1.87 20.87
N PHE A 76 -0.60 -1.12 20.23
CA PHE A 76 -0.30 0.29 20.51
C PHE A 76 -1.01 1.14 19.46
N PHE A 77 -1.92 1.99 19.89
CA PHE A 77 -2.62 2.96 19.05
C PHE A 77 -1.94 4.32 19.16
N ASP A 78 -1.86 5.02 18.03
CA ASP A 78 -1.30 6.36 17.96
C ASP A 78 -2.15 7.24 17.04
N ASP A 79 -2.57 8.39 17.55
CA ASP A 79 -3.44 9.30 16.80
C ASP A 79 -2.68 10.10 15.73
N ASP A 80 -1.35 10.23 15.86
CA ASP A 80 -0.53 10.83 14.80
C ASP A 80 -0.23 9.81 13.70
N VAL A 81 -1.08 9.81 12.68
CA VAL A 81 -0.99 8.89 11.54
C VAL A 81 0.26 9.08 10.70
N ASN A 82 0.89 10.26 10.74
CA ASN A 82 2.02 10.64 9.90
C ASN A 82 3.37 10.50 10.61
N ASP A 83 3.36 10.23 11.92
CA ASP A 83 4.57 10.09 12.73
C ASP A 83 4.86 8.61 13.03
N VAL A 84 5.33 7.88 12.01
CA VAL A 84 5.66 6.45 12.16
C VAL A 84 6.90 6.26 13.03
N THR A 85 7.93 7.10 12.87
CA THR A 85 9.16 7.04 13.67
C THR A 85 8.85 7.24 15.15
N GLY A 86 8.14 8.30 15.52
CA GLY A 86 7.74 8.53 16.91
C GLY A 86 6.78 7.46 17.45
N ARG A 87 5.91 6.88 16.63
CA ARG A 87 5.06 5.75 17.03
C ARG A 87 5.89 4.55 17.48
N ILE A 88 6.98 4.24 16.77
CA ILE A 88 7.88 3.13 17.15
C ILE A 88 8.55 3.43 18.50
N ALA A 89 9.10 4.64 18.66
CA ALA A 89 9.76 5.05 19.91
C ALA A 89 8.79 4.98 21.10
N ARG A 90 7.59 5.57 20.98
CA ARG A 90 6.54 5.54 22.02
C ARG A 90 6.04 4.13 22.33
N ALA A 91 5.90 3.27 21.32
CA ALA A 91 5.56 1.86 21.53
C ALA A 91 6.68 1.13 22.28
N GLY A 92 7.94 1.34 21.89
CA GLY A 92 9.11 0.79 22.57
C GLY A 92 9.17 1.15 24.06
N GLU A 93 8.90 2.40 24.41
CA GLU A 93 8.83 2.87 25.79
C GLU A 93 7.65 2.21 26.54
N CYS A 94 6.44 2.23 25.95
CA CYS A 94 5.23 1.67 26.53
C CYS A 94 5.40 0.19 26.93
N PHE A 95 6.08 -0.59 26.09
CA PHE A 95 6.31 -2.02 26.31
C PHE A 95 7.66 -2.34 26.96
N LYS A 96 8.43 -1.31 27.38
CA LYS A 96 9.72 -1.43 28.08
C LYS A 96 10.71 -2.28 27.29
N ALA A 97 10.81 -2.01 25.99
CA ALA A 97 11.77 -2.68 25.13
C ALA A 97 13.20 -2.19 25.41
N GLY A 98 14.19 -3.03 25.14
CA GLY A 98 15.58 -2.60 24.99
C GLY A 98 16.07 -2.79 23.57
N PHE A 99 15.49 -3.80 22.89
CA PHE A 99 15.75 -4.05 21.47
C PHE A 99 14.44 -4.10 20.73
N ILE A 100 14.39 -3.48 19.57
CA ILE A 100 13.19 -3.37 18.74
C ILE A 100 13.51 -3.84 17.33
N VAL A 101 12.72 -4.81 16.86
CA VAL A 101 12.66 -5.19 15.45
C VAL A 101 11.36 -4.63 14.90
N THR A 102 11.40 -3.76 13.90
CA THR A 102 10.20 -3.36 13.18
C THR A 102 9.99 -4.25 11.96
N VAL A 103 8.74 -4.58 11.69
CA VAL A 103 8.34 -5.39 10.54
C VAL A 103 7.17 -4.70 9.86
N SER A 104 7.29 -4.49 8.55
CA SER A 104 6.20 -3.94 7.75
C SER A 104 5.03 -4.93 7.66
N GLY A 105 3.81 -4.46 7.97
CA GLY A 105 2.59 -5.27 7.95
C GLY A 105 2.05 -5.59 6.54
N ASP A 106 2.89 -5.48 5.52
CA ASP A 106 2.58 -5.80 4.12
C ASP A 106 3.57 -6.79 3.48
N CYS A 107 4.48 -7.37 4.27
CA CYS A 107 5.46 -8.34 3.81
C CYS A 107 5.14 -9.76 4.34
N PRO A 108 4.19 -10.50 3.75
CA PRO A 108 3.74 -11.80 4.29
C PRO A 108 4.78 -12.92 4.18
N LEU A 109 5.89 -12.71 3.47
CA LEU A 109 6.99 -13.66 3.30
C LEU A 109 8.27 -13.25 4.04
N ILE A 110 8.17 -12.45 5.12
CA ILE A 110 9.34 -12.14 5.96
C ILE A 110 10.08 -13.42 6.38
N ASP A 111 11.40 -13.35 6.42
CA ASP A 111 12.24 -14.50 6.78
C ASP A 111 12.52 -14.54 8.29
N PRO A 112 11.98 -15.54 9.03
CA PRO A 112 12.23 -15.68 10.47
C PRO A 112 13.71 -15.85 10.81
N GLU A 113 14.48 -16.54 9.98
CA GLU A 113 15.90 -16.76 10.23
C GLU A 113 16.72 -15.47 10.07
N PHE A 114 16.42 -14.67 9.04
CA PHE A 114 17.05 -13.36 8.88
C PHE A 114 16.78 -12.47 10.10
N ILE A 115 15.53 -12.44 10.57
CA ILE A 115 15.15 -11.67 11.76
C ILE A 115 15.89 -12.19 13.00
N GLN A 116 15.95 -13.50 13.20
CA GLN A 116 16.69 -14.10 14.32
C GLN A 116 18.17 -13.73 14.29
N ARG A 117 18.83 -13.76 13.13
CA ARG A 117 20.24 -13.35 12.97
C ARG A 117 20.44 -11.87 13.24
N GLY A 118 19.53 -11.02 12.77
CA GLY A 118 19.61 -9.57 12.97
C GLY A 118 19.48 -9.19 14.45
N ILE A 119 18.52 -9.77 15.19
CA ILE A 119 18.35 -9.49 16.61
C ILE A 119 19.50 -10.06 17.45
N ALA A 120 20.05 -11.22 17.09
CA ALA A 120 21.23 -11.77 17.75
C ALA A 120 22.44 -10.86 17.55
N LEU A 121 22.70 -10.41 16.32
CA LEU A 121 23.80 -9.50 16.01
C LEU A 121 23.66 -8.16 16.78
N LEU A 122 22.45 -7.62 16.87
CA LEU A 122 22.19 -6.39 17.63
C LEU A 122 22.47 -6.56 19.13
N LYS A 123 22.11 -7.71 19.70
CA LYS A 123 22.35 -8.03 21.13
C LYS A 123 23.83 -8.29 21.45
N ASP A 124 24.53 -8.93 20.53
CA ASP A 124 25.90 -9.41 20.74
C ASP A 124 26.95 -8.33 20.38
N SER A 125 26.53 -7.26 19.69
CA SER A 125 27.38 -6.13 19.34
C SER A 125 27.11 -4.90 20.22
N GLU A 126 27.98 -3.89 20.11
CA GLU A 126 27.73 -2.56 20.69
C GLU A 126 27.05 -1.62 19.70
N ALA A 127 26.38 -2.17 18.68
CA ALA A 127 25.72 -1.40 17.65
C ALA A 127 24.40 -0.80 18.14
N ASP A 128 24.06 0.35 17.60
CA ASP A 128 22.80 1.04 17.84
C ASP A 128 21.71 0.51 16.87
N PHE A 129 22.14 -0.01 15.69
CA PHE A 129 21.26 -0.62 14.68
C PHE A 129 22.00 -1.67 13.83
N VAL A 130 21.22 -2.53 13.16
CA VAL A 130 21.74 -3.51 12.19
C VAL A 130 21.20 -3.18 10.80
N TYR A 131 22.05 -3.24 9.79
CA TYR A 131 21.71 -2.89 8.41
C TYR A 131 22.29 -3.87 7.38
N VAL A 132 21.62 -3.91 6.23
CA VAL A 132 22.18 -4.52 5.01
C VAL A 132 22.81 -3.41 4.17
N ASP A 133 24.05 -3.60 3.73
CA ASP A 133 24.66 -2.67 2.78
C ASP A 133 24.10 -2.89 1.37
N HIS A 134 23.10 -2.10 1.00
CA HIS A 134 22.43 -2.17 -0.31
C HIS A 134 23.31 -1.74 -1.50
N LEU A 135 24.47 -1.14 -1.24
CA LEU A 135 25.46 -0.88 -2.28
C LEU A 135 26.24 -2.14 -2.64
N LYS A 136 26.42 -3.05 -1.67
CA LYS A 136 27.09 -4.34 -1.87
C LYS A 136 26.11 -5.45 -2.28
N TYR A 137 24.93 -5.48 -1.69
CA TYR A 137 23.99 -6.60 -1.82
C TYR A 137 22.62 -6.14 -2.28
N LYS A 138 22.11 -6.76 -3.34
CA LYS A 138 20.68 -6.82 -3.54
C LYS A 138 20.09 -7.74 -2.47
N CYS A 139 18.93 -7.44 -1.91
CA CYS A 139 18.39 -8.23 -0.82
C CYS A 139 16.87 -8.32 -0.93
N LEU A 140 16.33 -9.53 -0.74
CA LEU A 140 14.89 -9.77 -0.71
C LEU A 140 14.24 -9.35 0.61
N HIS A 141 15.01 -9.22 1.69
CA HIS A 141 14.47 -8.90 3.02
C HIS A 141 14.12 -7.41 3.11
N GLU A 142 12.87 -7.09 2.78
CA GLU A 142 12.31 -5.75 2.81
C GLU A 142 11.49 -5.51 4.09
N GLY A 143 11.39 -4.24 4.51
CA GLY A 143 10.48 -3.81 5.58
C GLY A 143 10.84 -4.36 6.97
N ILE A 144 12.12 -4.63 7.23
CA ILE A 144 12.64 -5.10 8.53
C ILE A 144 13.75 -4.16 8.96
N GLU A 145 13.66 -3.63 10.18
CA GLU A 145 14.71 -2.80 10.78
C GLU A 145 15.01 -3.29 12.21
N PHE A 146 16.27 -3.17 12.65
CA PHE A 146 16.75 -3.63 13.94
C PHE A 146 17.44 -2.49 14.65
N HIS A 147 16.94 -2.05 15.80
CA HIS A 147 17.49 -0.95 16.55
C HIS A 147 17.43 -1.20 18.05
N THR A 148 18.33 -0.55 18.80
CA THR A 148 18.11 -0.38 20.22
C THR A 148 16.97 0.61 20.46
N LYS A 149 16.36 0.56 21.64
CA LYS A 149 15.32 1.53 22.02
C LYS A 149 15.87 2.95 22.01
N GLU A 150 17.05 3.12 22.56
CA GLU A 150 17.75 4.41 22.64
C GLU A 150 18.01 5.01 21.26
N ASN A 151 18.30 4.15 20.28
CA ASN A 151 18.45 4.60 18.91
C ASN A 151 17.13 5.11 18.32
N TRP A 152 16.00 4.40 18.54
CA TRP A 152 14.69 4.88 18.10
C TRP A 152 14.30 6.21 18.75
N GLU A 153 14.58 6.41 20.03
CA GLU A 153 14.33 7.67 20.72
C GLU A 153 15.13 8.81 20.09
N THR A 154 16.40 8.56 19.81
CA THR A 154 17.28 9.55 19.14
C THR A 154 16.80 9.84 17.71
N LEU A 155 16.36 8.84 16.96
CA LEU A 155 15.81 9.02 15.61
C LEU A 155 14.53 9.84 15.63
N ASP A 156 13.66 9.65 16.63
CA ASP A 156 12.44 10.45 16.81
C ASP A 156 12.80 11.93 17.11
N GLU A 157 13.70 12.18 18.05
CA GLU A 157 14.16 13.52 18.38
C GLU A 157 14.78 14.26 17.17
N LEU A 158 15.49 13.56 16.30
CA LEU A 158 16.10 14.09 15.08
C LEU A 158 15.14 14.25 13.92
N SER A 159 13.95 13.64 13.99
CA SER A 159 12.94 13.64 12.92
C SER A 159 12.25 14.99 12.79
N SER A 160 12.91 15.92 12.13
CA SER A 160 12.46 17.31 11.95
C SER A 160 11.55 17.55 10.74
N THR A 161 11.54 16.63 9.77
CA THR A 161 10.77 16.77 8.52
C THR A 161 9.64 15.77 8.47
N TRP A 162 8.60 16.05 7.66
CA TRP A 162 7.57 15.08 7.34
C TRP A 162 8.15 13.75 6.84
N TYR A 163 9.20 13.83 6.02
CA TYR A 163 9.87 12.67 5.46
C TYR A 163 10.49 11.77 6.54
N HIS A 164 11.19 12.34 7.51
CA HIS A 164 11.79 11.59 8.62
C HIS A 164 10.74 10.89 9.48
N LYS A 165 9.59 11.53 9.66
CA LYS A 165 8.49 10.99 10.47
C LYS A 165 7.77 9.84 9.78
N GLU A 166 7.49 9.95 8.47
CA GLU A 166 6.79 8.92 7.69
C GLU A 166 7.70 7.74 7.32
N HIS A 167 9.04 7.97 7.22
CA HIS A 167 10.00 6.96 6.78
C HIS A 167 11.02 6.65 7.89
N PRO A 168 10.73 5.67 8.76
CA PRO A 168 11.61 5.27 9.83
C PRO A 168 13.04 5.01 9.34
N GLY A 169 14.04 5.33 10.14
CA GLY A 169 15.45 5.15 9.79
C GLY A 169 16.01 6.07 8.70
N SER A 170 15.20 6.94 8.08
CA SER A 170 15.66 7.83 7.00
C SER A 170 16.73 8.84 7.47
N VAL A 171 16.69 9.26 8.73
CA VAL A 171 17.69 10.14 9.35
C VAL A 171 19.10 9.54 9.28
N LEU A 172 19.24 8.21 9.35
CA LEU A 172 20.54 7.54 9.26
C LEU A 172 21.25 7.78 7.92
N LYS A 173 20.50 8.10 6.87
CA LYS A 173 21.03 8.34 5.51
C LYS A 173 21.66 9.71 5.33
N GLU A 174 21.43 10.64 6.26
CA GLU A 174 21.94 12.01 6.18
C GLU A 174 23.42 12.17 6.56
N GLY A 175 24.03 11.11 7.14
CA GLY A 175 25.48 11.01 7.35
C GLY A 175 26.07 11.92 8.44
N ASN A 176 25.26 12.69 9.17
CA ASN A 176 25.71 13.70 10.13
C ASN A 176 25.71 13.26 11.59
N HIS A 177 25.46 11.96 11.86
CA HIS A 177 25.26 11.43 13.21
C HIS A 177 26.22 10.30 13.53
N SER A 178 26.62 10.20 14.81
CA SER A 178 27.59 9.20 15.31
C SER A 178 26.90 7.89 15.71
N PHE A 179 26.05 7.32 14.83
CA PHE A 179 25.43 6.03 15.08
C PHE A 179 26.38 4.87 14.73
N ARG A 180 26.37 3.83 15.56
CA ARG A 180 27.17 2.61 15.36
C ARG A 180 26.29 1.55 14.68
N GLY A 181 26.53 1.30 13.41
CA GLY A 181 25.85 0.24 12.65
C GLY A 181 26.63 -1.06 12.64
N ALA A 182 25.93 -2.19 12.77
CA ALA A 182 26.49 -3.53 12.48
C ALA A 182 25.93 -4.05 11.15
N GLU A 183 26.80 -4.50 10.25
CA GLU A 183 26.40 -5.03 8.94
C GLU A 183 25.97 -6.49 9.06
N ILE A 184 24.75 -6.81 8.58
CA ILE A 184 24.28 -8.17 8.38
C ILE A 184 24.35 -8.54 6.90
N THR A 185 25.06 -9.63 6.57
CA THR A 185 25.10 -10.12 5.21
C THR A 185 23.93 -11.06 4.95
N PRO A 186 23.08 -10.80 3.92
CA PRO A 186 22.06 -11.74 3.50
C PRO A 186 22.70 -13.03 2.97
N ARG A 187 22.02 -14.17 3.12
CA ARG A 187 22.46 -15.40 2.47
C ARG A 187 22.51 -15.22 0.95
N VAL A 188 23.42 -15.92 0.29
CA VAL A 188 23.71 -15.74 -1.15
C VAL A 188 22.46 -15.92 -2.00
N GLU A 189 21.63 -16.91 -1.69
CA GLU A 189 20.39 -17.21 -2.39
C GLU A 189 19.33 -16.09 -2.27
N PHE A 190 19.39 -15.26 -1.22
CA PHE A 190 18.50 -14.12 -1.00
C PHE A 190 19.10 -12.79 -1.46
N GLN A 191 20.31 -12.80 -2.04
CA GLN A 191 20.95 -11.62 -2.65
C GLN A 191 20.40 -11.34 -4.05
N ARG A 192 19.07 -11.21 -4.15
CA ARG A 192 18.37 -10.92 -5.39
C ARG A 192 17.24 -9.92 -5.13
N HIS A 193 16.82 -9.22 -6.17
CA HIS A 193 15.72 -8.26 -6.10
C HIS A 193 15.03 -8.20 -7.47
N ASP A 194 14.55 -9.36 -7.94
CA ASP A 194 13.95 -9.53 -9.26
C ASP A 194 12.44 -9.81 -9.21
N PHE A 195 11.86 -9.73 -8.03
CA PHE A 195 10.42 -9.74 -7.78
C PHE A 195 10.10 -9.04 -6.45
N ARG A 196 8.85 -8.64 -6.26
CA ARG A 196 8.37 -7.96 -5.05
C ARG A 196 7.79 -8.96 -4.06
N MET A 197 8.11 -8.80 -2.78
CA MET A 197 7.50 -9.57 -1.70
C MET A 197 6.49 -8.74 -0.88
N SER A 198 6.49 -7.42 -1.01
CA SER A 198 5.51 -6.54 -0.37
C SER A 198 4.19 -6.53 -1.13
N VAL A 199 3.08 -6.42 -0.40
CA VAL A 199 1.71 -6.36 -0.95
C VAL A 199 1.15 -4.96 -0.80
N ASP A 200 1.12 -4.22 -1.90
CA ASP A 200 0.59 -2.86 -1.95
C ASP A 200 -0.62 -2.70 -2.87
N THR A 201 -0.75 -3.60 -3.84
CA THR A 201 -1.75 -3.54 -4.90
C THR A 201 -2.50 -4.86 -5.02
N ARG A 202 -3.52 -4.88 -5.90
CA ARG A 202 -4.25 -6.11 -6.22
C ARG A 202 -3.37 -7.13 -6.92
N SER A 203 -2.49 -6.67 -7.81
CA SER A 203 -1.54 -7.54 -8.51
C SER A 203 -0.54 -8.17 -7.54
N ASP A 204 -0.05 -7.42 -6.55
CA ASP A 204 0.79 -8.00 -5.49
C ASP A 204 0.03 -9.05 -4.66
N LEU A 205 -1.23 -8.75 -4.29
CA LEU A 205 -2.07 -9.70 -3.56
C LEU A 205 -2.34 -10.96 -4.38
N PHE A 206 -2.58 -10.82 -5.67
CA PHE A 206 -2.79 -11.96 -6.56
C PHE A 206 -1.51 -12.78 -6.70
N PHE A 207 -0.35 -12.15 -6.87
CA PHE A 207 0.95 -12.82 -6.87
C PHE A 207 1.17 -13.64 -5.60
N MET A 208 0.93 -13.04 -4.41
CA MET A 208 1.06 -13.75 -3.14
C MET A 208 0.08 -14.93 -3.03
N ASN A 209 -1.17 -14.75 -3.49
CA ASN A 209 -2.12 -15.87 -3.51
C ASN A 209 -1.62 -17.03 -4.36
N GLN A 210 -1.02 -16.78 -5.53
CA GLN A 210 -0.44 -17.84 -6.37
C GLN A 210 0.71 -18.57 -5.66
N ILE A 211 1.60 -17.84 -4.98
CA ILE A 211 2.68 -18.43 -4.21
C ILE A 211 2.12 -19.34 -3.09
N TYR A 212 1.21 -18.82 -2.29
CA TYR A 212 0.66 -19.56 -1.15
C TYR A 212 -0.22 -20.74 -1.58
N GLN A 213 -0.98 -20.63 -2.66
CA GLN A 213 -1.76 -21.75 -3.22
C GLN A 213 -0.88 -22.92 -3.65
N GLU A 214 0.32 -22.65 -4.16
CA GLU A 214 1.24 -23.69 -4.63
C GLU A 214 2.07 -24.32 -3.48
N LEU A 215 2.34 -23.56 -2.42
CA LEU A 215 3.33 -23.95 -1.41
C LEU A 215 2.77 -24.17 0.00
N SER A 216 1.55 -23.70 0.31
CA SER A 216 0.99 -23.85 1.65
C SER A 216 0.71 -25.31 1.98
N SER A 217 1.07 -25.71 3.18
CA SER A 217 0.68 -26.96 3.83
C SER A 217 0.06 -26.65 5.19
N ASP A 218 -0.78 -27.54 5.73
CA ASP A 218 -1.56 -27.29 6.95
C ASP A 218 -0.69 -27.08 8.20
N ASP A 219 0.56 -27.59 8.19
CA ASP A 219 1.39 -27.65 9.41
C ASP A 219 2.65 -26.78 9.39
N LYS A 220 2.92 -26.01 8.32
CA LYS A 220 4.16 -25.24 8.21
C LYS A 220 3.97 -23.89 7.51
N ILE A 221 4.76 -22.91 7.96
CA ILE A 221 4.91 -21.65 7.21
C ILE A 221 5.58 -21.95 5.85
N VAL A 222 5.22 -21.18 4.83
CA VAL A 222 5.83 -21.29 3.50
C VAL A 222 7.33 -20.96 3.58
N ASP A 223 8.19 -21.89 3.19
CA ASP A 223 9.64 -21.67 3.20
C ASP A 223 10.06 -20.73 2.07
N LEU A 224 10.92 -19.76 2.37
CA LEU A 224 11.37 -18.78 1.38
C LEU A 224 12.23 -19.41 0.27
N HIS A 225 12.98 -20.50 0.56
CA HIS A 225 13.70 -21.24 -0.47
C HIS A 225 12.75 -21.92 -1.46
N ASP A 226 11.60 -22.44 -0.96
CA ASP A 226 10.58 -23.04 -1.83
C ASP A 226 9.94 -21.98 -2.71
N VAL A 227 9.75 -20.74 -2.19
CA VAL A 227 9.28 -19.60 -3.00
C VAL A 227 10.27 -19.30 -4.14
N LEU A 228 11.58 -19.23 -3.85
CA LEU A 228 12.59 -19.01 -4.88
C LEU A 228 12.58 -20.13 -5.93
N ASN A 229 12.55 -21.38 -5.49
CA ASN A 229 12.47 -22.54 -6.37
C ASN A 229 11.23 -22.52 -7.26
N LEU A 230 10.07 -22.12 -6.70
CA LEU A 230 8.83 -22.00 -7.46
C LEU A 230 8.95 -20.90 -8.52
N ILE A 231 9.45 -19.73 -8.16
CA ILE A 231 9.60 -18.58 -9.07
C ILE A 231 10.60 -18.91 -10.19
N ASP A 232 11.69 -19.59 -9.88
CA ASP A 232 12.70 -19.99 -10.87
C ASP A 232 12.15 -21.08 -11.82
N LYS A 233 11.29 -21.98 -11.34
CA LYS A 233 10.57 -22.96 -12.17
C LYS A 233 9.44 -22.37 -12.99
N LYS A 234 8.76 -21.31 -12.46
CA LYS A 234 7.60 -20.65 -13.08
C LYS A 234 7.87 -19.15 -13.25
N PRO A 235 8.79 -18.71 -14.14
CA PRO A 235 9.19 -17.30 -14.27
C PRO A 235 8.02 -16.35 -14.63
N TRP A 236 6.92 -16.88 -15.18
CA TRP A 236 5.72 -16.11 -15.50
C TRP A 236 5.08 -15.50 -14.24
N LEU A 237 5.29 -16.10 -13.05
CA LEU A 237 4.76 -15.54 -11.79
C LEU A 237 5.25 -14.10 -11.56
N LYS A 238 6.49 -13.79 -11.92
CA LYS A 238 7.05 -12.42 -11.79
C LYS A 238 6.33 -11.40 -12.66
N LYS A 239 5.66 -11.85 -13.75
CA LYS A 239 4.91 -10.98 -14.66
C LYS A 239 3.59 -10.48 -14.08
N ILE A 240 3.12 -11.09 -12.99
CA ILE A 240 1.85 -10.72 -12.36
C ILE A 240 1.90 -9.31 -11.83
N ASN A 241 3.03 -8.91 -11.24
CA ASN A 241 3.18 -7.61 -10.57
C ASN A 241 4.43 -6.82 -10.98
N ASP A 242 5.10 -7.17 -12.11
CA ASP A 242 6.28 -6.45 -12.60
C ASP A 242 5.97 -5.03 -13.07
N HIS A 243 4.72 -4.75 -13.44
CA HIS A 243 4.23 -3.43 -13.84
C HIS A 243 3.93 -2.51 -12.64
N VAL A 244 3.91 -3.03 -11.42
CA VAL A 244 3.53 -2.24 -10.24
C VAL A 244 4.60 -1.21 -9.93
N HIS A 245 4.21 0.07 -10.02
CA HIS A 245 5.08 1.18 -9.72
C HIS A 245 5.43 1.25 -8.23
N GLN A 246 6.72 1.24 -7.92
CA GLN A 246 7.21 1.60 -6.58
C GLN A 246 7.32 3.11 -6.49
N LYS A 247 6.57 3.73 -5.58
CA LYS A 247 6.67 5.17 -5.38
C LYS A 247 8.05 5.54 -4.89
N GLU A 248 8.68 6.46 -5.60
CA GLU A 248 9.83 7.17 -5.06
C GLU A 248 9.36 8.14 -3.96
N VAL A 249 10.22 8.37 -3.00
CA VAL A 249 9.94 9.13 -1.78
C VAL A 249 9.43 10.55 -2.05
N GLU A 250 9.95 11.21 -3.08
CA GLU A 250 9.59 12.59 -3.44
C GLU A 250 8.43 12.65 -4.45
N GLU A 251 7.92 11.52 -4.90
CA GLU A 251 6.90 11.48 -5.95
C GLU A 251 5.54 11.94 -5.41
N LYS A 252 5.12 13.12 -5.84
CA LYS A 252 3.77 13.63 -5.57
C LYS A 252 2.75 12.82 -6.35
N SER A 253 1.97 11.99 -5.64
CA SER A 253 0.87 11.22 -6.23
C SER A 253 -0.11 12.13 -6.94
N LYS A 254 -0.35 11.88 -8.23
CA LYS A 254 -1.44 12.50 -8.98
C LYS A 254 -2.78 11.94 -8.49
N THR A 255 -3.82 12.77 -8.45
CA THR A 255 -5.16 12.32 -8.10
C THR A 255 -6.07 12.42 -9.32
N PHE A 256 -6.78 11.34 -9.62
CA PHE A 256 -7.74 11.26 -10.72
C PHE A 256 -9.15 11.16 -10.17
N LEU A 257 -10.08 11.95 -10.72
CA LEU A 257 -11.51 11.86 -10.44
C LEU A 257 -12.18 11.12 -11.58
N PHE A 258 -12.83 10.02 -11.27
CA PHE A 258 -13.68 9.25 -12.19
C PHE A 258 -15.13 9.64 -11.97
N ILE A 259 -15.78 10.17 -13.01
CA ILE A 259 -17.22 10.43 -13.02
C ILE A 259 -17.86 9.29 -13.81
N THR A 260 -18.65 8.47 -13.14
CA THR A 260 -19.28 7.30 -13.73
C THR A 260 -20.70 7.08 -13.19
N GLN A 261 -21.41 6.16 -13.79
CA GLN A 261 -22.78 5.80 -13.43
C GLN A 261 -23.01 4.31 -13.53
N ALA A 262 -23.94 3.83 -12.70
CA ALA A 262 -24.46 2.47 -12.78
C ALA A 262 -25.89 2.45 -12.23
N SER A 263 -26.74 1.61 -12.80
CA SER A 263 -28.06 1.26 -12.29
C SER A 263 -28.55 0.02 -13.02
N PRO A 264 -29.64 -0.64 -12.58
CA PRO A 264 -30.26 -1.72 -13.33
C PRO A 264 -30.61 -1.37 -14.78
N GLU A 265 -31.03 -0.12 -15.04
CA GLU A 265 -31.43 0.37 -16.37
C GLU A 265 -30.22 0.79 -17.23
N ILE A 266 -29.15 1.25 -16.62
CA ILE A 266 -27.93 1.72 -17.30
C ILE A 266 -26.98 0.56 -17.54
N GLY A 267 -26.99 -0.41 -16.61
CA GLY A 267 -26.03 -1.51 -16.56
C GLY A 267 -24.71 -1.12 -15.89
N MET A 268 -23.79 -2.06 -15.81
CA MET A 268 -22.51 -1.93 -15.10
C MET A 268 -21.32 -1.60 -16.03
N GLY A 269 -21.56 -1.40 -17.32
CA GLY A 269 -20.49 -1.25 -18.33
C GLY A 269 -19.58 -0.04 -18.06
N HIS A 270 -20.16 1.12 -17.80
CA HIS A 270 -19.42 2.35 -17.47
C HIS A 270 -18.56 2.15 -16.22
N LEU A 271 -19.16 1.63 -15.15
CA LEU A 271 -18.47 1.37 -13.90
C LEU A 271 -17.32 0.38 -14.06
N SER A 272 -17.54 -0.72 -14.78
CA SER A 272 -16.50 -1.76 -14.98
C SER A 272 -15.29 -1.23 -15.76
N ARG A 273 -15.50 -0.41 -16.80
CA ARG A 273 -14.42 0.25 -17.53
C ARG A 273 -13.64 1.21 -16.65
N CYS A 274 -14.35 2.04 -15.87
CA CYS A 274 -13.73 2.95 -14.91
C CYS A 274 -12.92 2.23 -13.83
N ILE A 275 -13.43 1.11 -13.31
CA ILE A 275 -12.70 0.28 -12.33
C ILE A 275 -11.42 -0.27 -12.94
N ALA A 276 -11.47 -0.84 -14.14
CA ALA A 276 -10.29 -1.39 -14.81
C ALA A 276 -9.22 -0.31 -15.03
N LEU A 277 -9.62 0.85 -15.56
CA LEU A 277 -8.69 1.96 -15.80
C LEU A 277 -8.16 2.57 -14.50
N ALA A 278 -8.99 2.72 -13.47
CA ALA A 278 -8.57 3.23 -12.19
C ALA A 278 -7.57 2.29 -11.50
N THR A 279 -7.78 0.98 -11.62
CA THR A 279 -6.85 -0.04 -11.11
C THR A 279 -5.50 0.08 -11.80
N GLU A 280 -5.48 0.13 -13.14
CA GLU A 280 -4.25 0.29 -13.90
C GLU A 280 -3.50 1.59 -13.55
N ILE A 281 -4.21 2.71 -13.42
CA ILE A 281 -3.63 3.99 -13.03
C ILE A 281 -3.05 3.93 -11.60
N GLN A 282 -3.70 3.24 -10.68
CA GLN A 282 -3.18 3.05 -9.31
C GLN A 282 -1.91 2.17 -9.31
N GLU A 283 -1.92 1.09 -10.06
CA GLU A 283 -0.84 0.09 -10.04
C GLU A 283 0.37 0.55 -10.84
N SER A 284 0.18 1.00 -12.09
CA SER A 284 1.28 1.37 -12.99
C SER A 284 1.84 2.78 -12.74
N TYR A 285 1.08 3.68 -12.11
CA TYR A 285 1.51 5.07 -11.90
C TYR A 285 1.46 5.54 -10.44
N GLY A 286 1.13 4.67 -9.50
CA GLY A 286 1.05 5.02 -8.08
C GLY A 286 0.04 6.13 -7.75
N ALA A 287 -0.91 6.42 -8.65
CA ALA A 287 -1.84 7.51 -8.51
C ALA A 287 -2.96 7.21 -7.51
N LYS A 288 -3.59 8.26 -6.97
CA LYS A 288 -4.82 8.17 -6.17
C LYS A 288 -6.03 8.31 -7.09
N THR A 289 -7.05 7.50 -6.88
CA THR A 289 -8.30 7.57 -7.65
C THR A 289 -9.50 7.80 -6.73
N ILE A 290 -10.42 8.65 -7.17
CA ILE A 290 -11.67 8.97 -6.48
C ILE A 290 -12.79 8.76 -7.48
N PHE A 291 -13.87 8.11 -7.07
CA PHE A 291 -15.07 7.93 -7.88
C PHE A 291 -16.16 8.91 -7.43
N TYR A 292 -16.78 9.56 -8.39
CA TYR A 292 -18.05 10.24 -8.23
C TYR A 292 -19.14 9.41 -8.93
N LEU A 293 -20.13 8.99 -8.18
CA LEU A 293 -21.13 8.01 -8.60
C LEU A 293 -22.53 8.52 -8.32
N ASN A 294 -23.48 8.26 -9.21
CA ASN A 294 -24.91 8.34 -8.88
C ASN A 294 -25.25 7.42 -7.69
N SER A 295 -26.37 7.68 -7.01
CA SER A 295 -26.75 6.95 -5.79
C SER A 295 -27.25 5.53 -6.09
N ASP A 296 -26.34 4.63 -6.49
CA ASP A 296 -26.60 3.19 -6.68
C ASP A 296 -25.88 2.39 -5.60
N GLU A 297 -26.62 1.62 -4.80
CA GLU A 297 -26.07 0.88 -3.65
C GLU A 297 -25.20 -0.31 -4.07
N ILE A 298 -25.52 -0.96 -5.18
CA ILE A 298 -24.75 -2.11 -5.68
C ILE A 298 -23.38 -1.63 -6.17
N ALA A 299 -23.39 -0.58 -6.99
CA ALA A 299 -22.17 0.04 -7.50
C ALA A 299 -21.29 0.59 -6.36
N LEU A 300 -21.91 1.24 -5.36
CA LEU A 300 -21.21 1.71 -4.16
C LEU A 300 -20.55 0.55 -3.41
N THR A 301 -21.28 -0.54 -3.22
CA THR A 301 -20.78 -1.74 -2.53
C THR A 301 -19.58 -2.34 -3.27
N ILE A 302 -19.67 -2.49 -4.59
CA ILE A 302 -18.57 -3.00 -5.43
C ILE A 302 -17.31 -2.10 -5.29
N LEU A 303 -17.47 -0.80 -5.44
CA LEU A 303 -16.34 0.15 -5.34
C LEU A 303 -15.71 0.10 -3.94
N LYS A 304 -16.51 0.09 -2.88
CA LYS A 304 -16.02 -0.01 -1.50
C LYS A 304 -15.32 -1.33 -1.21
N GLN A 305 -15.88 -2.46 -1.68
CA GLN A 305 -15.24 -3.78 -1.53
C GLN A 305 -13.89 -3.85 -2.25
N GLN A 306 -13.78 -3.17 -3.38
CA GLN A 306 -12.52 -3.03 -4.09
C GLN A 306 -11.60 -1.94 -3.51
N GLY A 307 -12.08 -1.18 -2.55
CA GLY A 307 -11.29 -0.21 -1.81
C GLY A 307 -11.11 1.13 -2.50
N PHE A 308 -11.98 1.49 -3.42
CA PHE A 308 -11.96 2.82 -4.01
C PHE A 308 -12.57 3.87 -3.06
N ILE A 309 -12.07 5.09 -3.15
CA ILE A 309 -12.68 6.24 -2.51
C ILE A 309 -13.89 6.66 -3.35
N VAL A 310 -15.07 6.73 -2.73
CA VAL A 310 -16.32 7.04 -3.44
C VAL A 310 -16.99 8.25 -2.81
N SER A 311 -17.38 9.20 -3.65
CA SER A 311 -18.31 10.27 -3.34
C SER A 311 -19.60 10.03 -4.10
N LEU A 312 -20.71 9.98 -3.39
CA LEU A 312 -22.04 9.85 -4.01
C LEU A 312 -22.60 11.23 -4.36
N GLU A 313 -23.43 11.26 -5.39
CA GLU A 313 -24.19 12.43 -5.74
C GLU A 313 -25.10 12.86 -4.58
N SER A 314 -24.99 14.12 -4.17
CA SER A 314 -25.80 14.71 -3.11
C SER A 314 -27.05 15.41 -3.68
N GLN A 315 -27.92 15.87 -2.79
CA GLN A 315 -29.08 16.69 -3.16
C GLN A 315 -28.70 18.06 -3.75
N LEU A 316 -27.44 18.51 -3.53
CA LEU A 316 -26.93 19.77 -4.07
C LEU A 316 -26.54 19.66 -5.55
N GLY A 317 -26.44 18.45 -6.07
CA GLY A 317 -26.18 18.11 -7.46
C GLY A 317 -24.71 18.14 -7.88
N PRO A 318 -24.44 17.63 -9.10
CA PRO A 318 -23.07 17.30 -9.53
C PRO A 318 -22.12 18.48 -9.55
N LYS A 319 -22.59 19.69 -9.88
CA LYS A 319 -21.71 20.87 -9.94
C LYS A 319 -21.11 21.21 -8.57
N THR A 320 -21.94 21.24 -7.54
CA THR A 320 -21.51 21.56 -6.16
C THR A 320 -20.62 20.47 -5.61
N ASP A 321 -20.99 19.20 -5.81
CA ASP A 321 -20.24 18.05 -5.32
C ASP A 321 -18.85 17.97 -5.93
N ILE A 322 -18.75 18.09 -7.26
CA ILE A 322 -17.47 18.03 -7.97
C ILE A 322 -16.55 19.18 -7.60
N LEU A 323 -17.08 20.40 -7.43
CA LEU A 323 -16.30 21.53 -6.95
C LEU A 323 -15.68 21.25 -5.59
N ALA A 324 -16.46 20.71 -4.65
CA ALA A 324 -15.96 20.34 -3.33
C ALA A 324 -14.87 19.27 -3.42
N ILE A 325 -15.06 18.23 -4.22
CA ILE A 325 -14.07 17.16 -4.44
C ILE A 325 -12.77 17.74 -5.01
N VAL A 326 -12.86 18.59 -6.02
CA VAL A 326 -11.69 19.20 -6.69
C VAL A 326 -10.91 20.08 -5.72
N GLN A 327 -11.60 20.91 -4.92
CA GLN A 327 -10.95 21.77 -3.92
C GLN A 327 -10.24 20.97 -2.82
N MET A 328 -10.87 19.91 -2.33
CA MET A 328 -10.35 19.11 -1.21
C MET A 328 -9.19 18.18 -1.61
N ASN A 329 -9.15 17.73 -2.86
CA ASN A 329 -8.28 16.60 -3.25
C ASN A 329 -7.18 16.93 -4.27
N LYS A 330 -7.02 18.19 -4.70
CA LYS A 330 -6.02 18.61 -5.71
C LYS A 330 -6.05 17.71 -6.95
N ILE A 331 -7.24 17.57 -7.55
CA ILE A 331 -7.44 16.70 -8.71
C ILE A 331 -6.51 17.09 -9.86
N SER A 332 -5.80 16.12 -10.43
CA SER A 332 -4.89 16.29 -11.56
C SER A 332 -5.59 16.11 -12.89
N ARG A 333 -6.63 15.26 -12.94
CA ARG A 333 -7.40 14.97 -14.16
C ARG A 333 -8.79 14.41 -13.81
N ILE A 334 -9.77 14.73 -14.65
CA ILE A 334 -11.12 14.15 -14.58
C ILE A 334 -11.30 13.17 -15.74
N ILE A 335 -11.79 11.99 -15.44
CA ILE A 335 -12.14 10.95 -16.43
C ILE A 335 -13.65 10.74 -16.34
N VAL A 336 -14.33 10.83 -17.48
CA VAL A 336 -15.80 10.78 -17.55
C VAL A 336 -16.24 9.63 -18.43
N ASP A 337 -17.02 8.72 -17.85
CA ASP A 337 -17.66 7.59 -18.51
C ASP A 337 -19.11 7.47 -18.04
N ILE A 338 -19.99 8.20 -18.71
CA ILE A 338 -21.43 8.26 -18.46
C ILE A 338 -22.17 8.34 -19.80
N LYS A 339 -23.51 8.16 -19.79
CA LYS A 339 -24.32 8.37 -21.00
C LYS A 339 -24.19 9.79 -21.54
N PRO A 340 -24.11 9.99 -22.89
CA PRO A 340 -23.95 11.31 -23.50
C PRO A 340 -25.05 12.31 -23.11
N ASP A 341 -26.31 11.88 -23.08
CA ASP A 341 -27.45 12.73 -22.71
C ASP A 341 -27.33 13.27 -21.28
N ILE A 342 -26.80 12.48 -20.35
CA ILE A 342 -26.53 12.89 -18.98
C ILE A 342 -25.32 13.84 -18.93
N LEU A 343 -24.27 13.53 -19.70
CA LEU A 343 -23.09 14.41 -19.77
C LEU A 343 -23.50 15.82 -20.23
N TYR A 344 -24.19 15.91 -21.32
CA TYR A 344 -24.55 17.22 -21.92
C TYR A 344 -25.63 17.98 -21.15
N SER A 345 -26.49 17.30 -20.40
CA SER A 345 -27.57 17.95 -19.63
C SER A 345 -27.16 18.31 -18.20
N ARG A 346 -26.27 17.56 -17.58
CA ARG A 346 -25.98 17.71 -16.13
C ARG A 346 -24.53 18.09 -15.81
N PHE A 347 -23.61 17.93 -16.75
CA PHE A 347 -22.18 18.14 -16.56
C PHE A 347 -21.59 19.15 -17.57
N ASP A 348 -22.41 19.92 -18.28
CA ASP A 348 -22.01 20.92 -19.27
C ASP A 348 -21.05 22.00 -18.70
N PHE A 349 -21.04 22.17 -17.39
CA PHE A 349 -20.15 23.09 -16.68
C PHE A 349 -18.70 22.62 -16.64
N LEU A 350 -18.41 21.29 -16.77
CA LEU A 350 -17.07 20.72 -16.56
C LEU A 350 -15.99 21.37 -17.44
N PRO A 351 -16.16 21.51 -18.78
CA PRO A 351 -15.12 22.08 -19.64
C PRO A 351 -14.76 23.53 -19.30
N ARG A 352 -15.73 24.29 -18.75
CA ARG A 352 -15.53 25.69 -18.36
C ARG A 352 -14.84 25.84 -17.02
N MET A 353 -14.92 24.82 -16.16
CA MET A 353 -14.46 24.89 -14.77
C MET A 353 -13.20 24.11 -14.52
N TYR A 354 -12.89 23.13 -15.36
CA TYR A 354 -11.78 22.22 -15.12
C TYR A 354 -11.16 21.67 -16.42
N SER A 355 -9.84 21.58 -16.42
CA SER A 355 -9.02 20.93 -17.47
C SER A 355 -7.75 20.38 -16.81
N PRO A 356 -7.25 19.18 -17.16
CA PRO A 356 -7.68 18.36 -18.30
C PRO A 356 -8.79 17.35 -17.97
N ILE A 357 -9.67 17.16 -18.93
CA ILE A 357 -10.73 16.14 -18.92
C ILE A 357 -10.43 15.09 -20.00
N VAL A 358 -10.82 13.84 -19.77
CA VAL A 358 -10.81 12.76 -20.76
C VAL A 358 -12.19 12.09 -20.76
N LEU A 359 -12.78 11.91 -21.93
CA LEU A 359 -14.03 11.19 -22.11
C LEU A 359 -13.76 9.73 -22.48
N ILE A 360 -14.62 8.83 -22.06
CA ILE A 360 -14.59 7.42 -22.44
C ILE A 360 -15.90 7.05 -23.12
N ASP A 361 -15.80 6.46 -24.29
CA ASP A 361 -16.95 5.99 -25.10
C ASP A 361 -17.97 7.10 -25.43
N ILE A 362 -17.51 8.33 -25.55
CA ILE A 362 -18.33 9.52 -25.83
C ILE A 362 -17.68 10.30 -26.97
N LEU A 363 -18.43 10.60 -28.03
CA LEU A 363 -17.99 11.54 -29.05
C LEU A 363 -18.14 12.97 -28.53
N PRO A 364 -17.05 13.79 -28.53
CA PRO A 364 -17.13 15.15 -27.97
C PRO A 364 -17.95 16.08 -28.86
N GLU A 365 -18.96 16.73 -28.29
CA GLU A 365 -19.81 17.71 -28.96
C GLU A 365 -19.99 18.96 -28.09
N GLY A 366 -20.44 20.07 -28.68
CA GLY A 366 -20.76 21.30 -27.98
C GLY A 366 -19.60 21.83 -27.14
N GLU A 367 -19.82 22.08 -25.85
CA GLU A 367 -18.83 22.55 -24.89
C GLU A 367 -17.68 21.57 -24.66
N PHE A 368 -17.85 20.30 -24.99
CA PHE A 368 -16.83 19.26 -24.90
C PHE A 368 -16.01 19.13 -26.20
N SER A 369 -16.32 19.90 -27.24
CA SER A 369 -15.57 19.90 -28.50
C SER A 369 -14.08 20.13 -28.26
N GLY A 370 -13.23 19.24 -28.80
CA GLY A 370 -11.77 19.33 -28.59
C GLY A 370 -11.25 18.62 -27.34
N ILE A 371 -12.10 18.11 -26.45
CA ILE A 371 -11.68 17.27 -25.32
C ILE A 371 -11.28 15.88 -25.83
N PRO A 372 -10.14 15.31 -25.37
CA PRO A 372 -9.72 13.96 -25.71
C PRO A 372 -10.78 12.92 -25.35
N SER A 373 -11.08 12.01 -26.26
CA SER A 373 -11.97 10.87 -26.01
C SER A 373 -11.30 9.56 -26.42
N VAL A 374 -11.50 8.54 -25.60
CA VAL A 374 -11.08 7.16 -25.85
C VAL A 374 -12.32 6.33 -26.14
N ILE A 375 -12.39 5.76 -27.35
CA ILE A 375 -13.49 4.88 -27.75
C ILE A 375 -13.02 3.43 -27.71
N PRO A 376 -13.46 2.64 -26.73
CA PRO A 376 -12.99 1.25 -26.55
C PRO A 376 -13.50 0.30 -27.65
N ALA A 377 -14.60 0.62 -28.35
CA ALA A 377 -15.17 -0.22 -29.41
C ALA A 377 -14.61 0.16 -30.78
N VAL A 378 -14.12 -0.80 -31.51
CA VAL A 378 -13.16 -0.66 -32.63
C VAL A 378 -13.79 -0.41 -34.01
N ASN A 379 -15.08 -0.15 -34.13
CA ASN A 379 -15.75 -0.04 -35.46
C ASN A 379 -16.09 1.39 -35.90
N LEU A 380 -15.28 2.38 -35.51
CA LEU A 380 -15.37 3.68 -36.14
C LEU A 380 -14.66 3.62 -37.50
N ASP A 381 -15.38 3.91 -38.58
CA ASP A 381 -14.78 4.13 -39.89
C ASP A 381 -13.66 5.19 -39.74
N ARG A 382 -12.44 4.87 -40.20
CA ARG A 382 -11.26 5.74 -40.07
C ARG A 382 -11.48 7.13 -40.65
N GLN A 383 -12.39 7.27 -41.61
CA GLN A 383 -12.72 8.57 -42.23
C GLN A 383 -13.65 9.45 -41.38
N ALA A 384 -14.35 8.87 -40.42
CA ALA A 384 -15.29 9.56 -39.51
C ALA A 384 -14.70 9.94 -38.16
N ARG A 385 -13.43 9.65 -37.87
CA ARG A 385 -12.82 9.96 -36.57
C ARG A 385 -12.55 11.45 -36.39
N PRO A 386 -13.14 12.11 -35.39
CA PRO A 386 -12.69 13.42 -34.96
C PRO A 386 -11.20 13.41 -34.57
N LYS A 387 -10.52 14.53 -34.73
CA LYS A 387 -9.06 14.64 -34.55
C LYS A 387 -8.55 14.24 -33.12
N ASN A 388 -9.41 14.20 -32.12
CA ASN A 388 -9.06 13.95 -30.70
C ASN A 388 -9.69 12.65 -30.15
N VAL A 389 -10.03 11.68 -30.99
CA VAL A 389 -10.56 10.36 -30.60
C VAL A 389 -9.47 9.32 -30.82
N TYR A 390 -9.17 8.56 -29.76
CA TYR A 390 -8.14 7.52 -29.70
C TYR A 390 -8.76 6.13 -29.44
#